data_4315065b9445eab47ad23dbb923fbedf
#
_entry.id   4315065b9445eab47ad23dbb923fbedf
#
_cell.length_a   1.000
_cell.length_b   1.000
_cell.length_c   1.000
_cell.angle_alpha   90.00
_cell.angle_beta   90.00
_cell.angle_gamma   90.00
#
_symmetry.space_group_name_H-M   'P 1'
#
loop_
_entity.id
_entity.type
_entity.pdbx_description
1 polymer ?
#
loop_
_entity_poly.entity_id
_entity_poly.type
_entity_poly.pdbx_seq_one_letter_code
_entity_poly.pdbx_strand_id
1 'polypeptide(L)'
;MLERQDLLTLEEYAEKRSSIRKEAIQVKRLREVRLGDHIRMIFENKQTVQYHIQEMLRIEKIFESSEIQDELDVYNALVPDGANLKATMMIEYTDVAERIVALSKLIGVEKSIYFQVGDHEKISPVCNEDLQRETDVKTSAVHFMRFEFTQEMINDFISGGTV
;
A
#
# COMPACT_ATOMS: atom_id res chain seq x y z
N MET A 1 -8.02 7.10 -11.04
CA MET A 1 -6.74 6.53 -11.47
C MET A 1 -5.72 7.65 -11.71
N LEU A 2 -4.44 7.35 -11.72
CA LEU A 2 -3.34 8.24 -12.12
C LEU A 2 -3.10 8.10 -13.62
N GLU A 3 -2.77 9.20 -14.26
CA GLU A 3 -2.44 9.26 -15.69
C GLU A 3 -1.04 9.88 -15.86
N ARG A 4 -0.47 9.77 -17.07
CA ARG A 4 0.86 10.32 -17.38
C ARG A 4 1.00 11.81 -17.03
N GLN A 5 -0.06 12.59 -17.25
CA GLN A 5 -0.11 14.02 -16.93
C GLN A 5 -0.10 14.33 -15.43
N ASP A 6 -0.42 13.36 -14.57
CA ASP A 6 -0.31 13.50 -13.12
C ASP A 6 1.15 13.41 -12.63
N LEU A 7 2.06 12.90 -13.48
CA LEU A 7 3.46 12.68 -13.14
C LEU A 7 4.35 13.81 -13.67
N LEU A 8 5.30 14.20 -12.85
CA LEU A 8 6.36 15.13 -13.23
C LEU A 8 7.42 14.43 -14.08
N THR A 9 8.14 15.19 -14.88
CA THR A 9 9.39 14.71 -15.51
C THR A 9 10.43 14.43 -14.42
N LEU A 10 11.48 13.67 -14.75
CA LEU A 10 12.54 13.37 -13.77
C LEU A 10 13.26 14.63 -13.27
N GLU A 11 13.45 15.62 -14.16
CA GLU A 11 14.06 16.90 -13.83
C GLU A 11 13.18 17.70 -12.88
N GLU A 12 11.90 17.91 -13.22
CA GLU A 12 10.95 18.62 -12.36
C GLU A 12 10.76 17.91 -11.02
N TYR A 13 10.74 16.57 -11.03
CA TYR A 13 10.64 15.81 -9.80
C TYR A 13 11.90 15.96 -8.94
N ALA A 14 13.09 15.95 -9.54
CA ALA A 14 14.35 16.14 -8.81
C ALA A 14 14.37 17.48 -8.06
N GLU A 15 13.89 18.56 -8.70
CA GLU A 15 13.79 19.90 -8.09
C GLU A 15 12.80 19.94 -6.92
N LYS A 16 11.63 19.33 -7.09
CA LYS A 16 10.51 19.40 -6.13
C LYS A 16 10.50 18.24 -5.11
N ARG A 17 11.36 17.25 -5.28
CA ARG A 17 11.36 16.01 -4.49
C ARG A 17 11.36 16.23 -2.98
N SER A 18 12.14 17.18 -2.50
CA SER A 18 12.26 17.45 -1.05
C SER A 18 10.91 17.83 -0.42
N SER A 19 10.14 18.72 -1.08
CA SER A 19 8.81 19.11 -0.61
C SER A 19 7.79 18.00 -0.78
N ILE A 20 7.74 17.34 -1.95
CA ILE A 20 6.82 16.24 -2.24
C ILE A 20 7.04 15.09 -1.25
N ARG A 21 8.29 14.72 -0.98
CA ARG A 21 8.63 13.69 0.00
C ARG A 21 8.15 14.05 1.41
N LYS A 22 8.33 15.29 1.83
CA LYS A 22 7.88 15.75 3.13
C LYS A 22 6.36 15.66 3.28
N GLU A 23 5.62 16.08 2.27
CA GLU A 23 4.17 15.98 2.22
C GLU A 23 3.70 14.52 2.22
N ALA A 24 4.30 13.68 1.38
CA ALA A 24 3.97 12.25 1.33
C ALA A 24 4.19 11.54 2.67
N ILE A 25 5.28 11.87 3.39
CA ILE A 25 5.54 11.34 4.73
C ILE A 25 4.44 11.77 5.71
N GLN A 26 4.00 13.03 5.66
CA GLN A 26 2.92 13.52 6.52
C GLN A 26 1.60 12.79 6.23
N VAL A 27 1.25 12.64 4.94
CA VAL A 27 0.04 11.90 4.53
C VAL A 27 0.11 10.45 4.98
N LYS A 28 1.25 9.77 4.78
CA LYS A 28 1.42 8.37 5.21
C LYS A 28 1.29 8.21 6.71
N ARG A 29 1.79 9.14 7.52
CA ARG A 29 1.63 9.10 9.00
C ARG A 29 0.19 9.10 9.46
N LEU A 30 -0.69 9.85 8.77
CA LEU A 30 -2.12 9.91 9.09
C LEU A 30 -2.89 8.67 8.62
N ARG A 31 -2.27 7.83 7.83
CA ARG A 31 -2.84 6.65 7.20
C ARG A 31 -2.16 5.34 7.64
N GLU A 32 -1.31 5.45 8.66
CA GLU A 32 -0.57 4.34 9.22
C GLU A 32 -1.34 3.70 10.39
N VAL A 33 -1.43 2.38 10.37
CA VAL A 33 -1.91 1.56 11.49
C VAL A 33 -0.83 0.52 11.81
N ARG A 34 -0.52 0.36 13.09
CA ARG A 34 0.40 -0.66 13.57
C ARG A 34 -0.37 -1.81 14.19
N LEU A 35 -0.01 -3.03 13.82
CA LEU A 35 -0.53 -4.26 14.39
C LEU A 35 0.62 -4.97 15.13
N GLY A 36 0.67 -4.79 16.45
CA GLY A 36 1.81 -5.21 17.27
C GLY A 36 3.09 -4.42 16.92
N ASP A 37 4.25 -5.04 17.21
CA ASP A 37 5.55 -4.35 17.13
C ASP A 37 6.15 -4.37 15.71
N HIS A 38 5.74 -5.32 14.89
CA HIS A 38 6.44 -5.62 13.64
C HIS A 38 5.61 -5.46 12.36
N ILE A 39 4.30 -5.27 12.47
CA ILE A 39 3.45 -5.08 11.29
C ILE A 39 2.99 -3.63 11.22
N ARG A 40 3.28 -3.01 10.08
CA ARG A 40 2.84 -1.66 9.75
C ARG A 40 2.00 -1.70 8.48
N MET A 41 0.82 -1.12 8.53
CA MET A 41 -0.08 -0.96 7.40
C MET A 41 -0.17 0.51 7.03
N ILE A 42 -0.06 0.82 5.75
CA ILE A 42 -0.32 2.15 5.20
C ILE A 42 -1.51 2.03 4.26
N PHE A 43 -2.61 2.71 4.59
CA PHE A 43 -3.76 2.81 3.70
C PHE A 43 -3.47 3.81 2.58
N GLU A 44 -3.42 3.31 1.35
CA GLU A 44 -3.02 4.09 0.18
C GLU A 44 -4.12 5.07 -0.27
N ASN A 45 -3.70 6.09 -0.98
CA ASN A 45 -4.56 7.01 -1.71
C ASN A 45 -3.84 7.47 -2.99
N LYS A 46 -4.52 8.28 -3.82
CA LYS A 46 -3.94 8.79 -5.07
C LYS A 46 -2.56 9.46 -4.86
N GLN A 47 -2.40 10.24 -3.78
CA GLN A 47 -1.16 10.97 -3.49
C GLN A 47 -0.01 10.05 -3.05
N THR A 48 -0.29 9.05 -2.20
CA THR A 48 0.75 8.12 -1.74
C THR A 48 1.23 7.21 -2.87
N VAL A 49 0.32 6.80 -3.76
CA VAL A 49 0.64 6.00 -4.94
C VAL A 49 1.40 6.84 -5.97
N GLN A 50 0.98 8.06 -6.25
CA GLN A 50 1.71 8.99 -7.13
C GLN A 50 3.15 9.22 -6.66
N TYR A 51 3.33 9.46 -5.36
CA TYR A 51 4.67 9.59 -4.78
C TYR A 51 5.50 8.30 -4.97
N HIS A 52 4.88 7.13 -4.79
CA HIS A 52 5.57 5.86 -4.99
C HIS A 52 6.04 5.69 -6.44
N ILE A 53 5.17 5.92 -7.41
CA ILE A 53 5.52 5.85 -8.84
C ILE A 53 6.68 6.82 -9.15
N GLN A 54 6.60 8.08 -8.71
CA GLN A 54 7.68 9.06 -8.95
C GLN A 54 9.02 8.62 -8.36
N GLU A 55 9.05 7.98 -7.17
CA GLU A 55 10.27 7.43 -6.60
C GLU A 55 10.80 6.23 -7.41
N MET A 56 9.91 5.36 -7.93
CA MET A 56 10.31 4.23 -8.79
C MET A 56 10.93 4.75 -10.10
N LEU A 57 10.25 5.63 -10.81
CA LEU A 57 10.78 6.24 -12.04
C LEU A 57 12.16 6.87 -11.82
N ARG A 58 12.35 7.53 -10.67
CA ARG A 58 13.63 8.16 -10.31
C ARG A 58 14.72 7.14 -9.99
N ILE A 59 14.41 6.11 -9.18
CA ILE A 59 15.41 5.13 -8.71
C ILE A 59 15.86 4.24 -9.86
N GLU A 60 14.92 3.80 -10.69
CA GLU A 60 15.17 2.91 -11.82
C GLU A 60 15.54 3.66 -13.10
N LYS A 61 15.51 5.02 -13.06
CA LYS A 61 15.82 5.91 -14.19
C LYS A 61 14.93 5.65 -15.41
N ILE A 62 13.66 5.42 -15.15
CA ILE A 62 12.63 5.19 -16.16
C ILE A 62 12.21 6.52 -16.76
N PHE A 63 12.38 6.68 -18.06
CA PHE A 63 12.01 7.88 -18.82
C PHE A 63 11.30 7.58 -20.13
N GLU A 64 11.35 6.33 -20.60
CA GLU A 64 10.63 5.91 -21.80
C GLU A 64 9.11 5.84 -21.53
N SER A 65 8.32 6.35 -22.48
CA SER A 65 6.87 6.48 -22.29
C SER A 65 6.17 5.14 -22.05
N SER A 66 6.61 4.07 -22.68
CA SER A 66 6.07 2.72 -22.48
C SER A 66 6.33 2.20 -21.07
N GLU A 67 7.55 2.34 -20.58
CA GLU A 67 7.94 1.90 -19.24
C GLU A 67 7.21 2.71 -18.14
N ILE A 68 7.02 4.03 -18.37
CA ILE A 68 6.21 4.87 -17.46
C ILE A 68 4.75 4.40 -17.43
N GLN A 69 4.21 3.97 -18.57
CA GLN A 69 2.84 3.44 -18.62
C GLN A 69 2.75 2.10 -17.89
N ASP A 70 3.75 1.23 -18.01
CA ASP A 70 3.80 -0.03 -17.28
C ASP A 70 3.77 0.20 -15.75
N GLU A 71 4.54 1.19 -15.25
CA GLU A 71 4.51 1.56 -13.83
C GLU A 71 3.13 2.11 -13.40
N LEU A 72 2.50 2.93 -14.25
CA LEU A 72 1.15 3.43 -13.99
C LEU A 72 0.12 2.29 -13.93
N ASP A 73 0.18 1.33 -14.85
CA ASP A 73 -0.74 0.20 -14.93
C ASP A 73 -0.61 -0.71 -13.70
N VAL A 74 0.60 -0.98 -13.27
CA VAL A 74 0.88 -1.78 -12.06
C VAL A 74 0.38 -1.08 -10.81
N TYR A 75 0.80 0.16 -10.57
CA TYR A 75 0.54 0.83 -9.30
C TYR A 75 -0.83 1.49 -9.19
N ASN A 76 -1.53 1.75 -10.30
CA ASN A 76 -2.92 2.18 -10.26
C ASN A 76 -3.85 1.16 -9.57
N ALA A 77 -3.46 -0.12 -9.57
CA ALA A 77 -4.15 -1.14 -8.79
C ALA A 77 -4.20 -0.83 -7.28
N LEU A 78 -3.29 0.01 -6.77
CA LEU A 78 -3.24 0.43 -5.36
C LEU A 78 -4.06 1.70 -5.08
N VAL A 79 -4.63 2.36 -6.07
CA VAL A 79 -5.49 3.54 -5.87
C VAL A 79 -6.90 3.07 -5.51
N PRO A 80 -7.46 3.44 -4.34
CA PRO A 80 -8.83 3.11 -3.98
C PRO A 80 -9.86 3.72 -4.95
N ASP A 81 -10.98 3.04 -5.14
CA ASP A 81 -12.04 3.45 -6.06
C ASP A 81 -13.27 4.09 -5.37
N GLY A 82 -13.27 4.15 -4.04
CA GLY A 82 -14.35 4.69 -3.22
C GLY A 82 -15.21 3.62 -2.54
N ALA A 83 -15.16 2.36 -3.00
CA ALA A 83 -15.84 1.23 -2.37
C ALA A 83 -14.90 0.31 -1.60
N ASN A 84 -13.61 0.59 -1.60
CA ASN A 84 -12.59 -0.20 -0.93
C ASN A 84 -11.54 0.64 -0.21
N LEU A 85 -10.80 -0.01 0.66
CA LEU A 85 -9.52 0.47 1.16
C LEU A 85 -8.42 -0.42 0.62
N LYS A 86 -7.34 0.18 0.15
CA LYS A 86 -6.14 -0.50 -0.30
C LYS A 86 -5.00 -0.16 0.63
N ALA A 87 -4.24 -1.16 1.02
CA ALA A 87 -3.17 -1.02 2.01
C ALA A 87 -1.91 -1.74 1.57
N THR A 88 -0.78 -1.13 1.88
CA THR A 88 0.53 -1.77 1.87
C THR A 88 0.86 -2.21 3.29
N MET A 89 0.94 -3.52 3.51
CA MET A 89 1.41 -4.10 4.77
C MET A 89 2.89 -4.37 4.69
N MET A 90 3.62 -3.96 5.73
CA MET A 90 5.06 -4.18 5.87
C MET A 90 5.36 -4.94 7.16
N ILE A 91 6.21 -5.96 7.08
CA ILE A 91 6.74 -6.73 8.20
C ILE A 91 8.15 -6.21 8.48
N GLU A 92 8.34 -5.54 9.61
CA GLU A 92 9.55 -4.77 9.91
C GLU A 92 10.35 -5.41 11.05
N TYR A 93 11.57 -5.83 10.75
CA TYR A 93 12.58 -6.26 11.72
C TYR A 93 13.89 -5.55 11.40
N THR A 94 14.53 -4.98 12.39
CA THR A 94 15.82 -4.28 12.25
C THR A 94 16.98 -5.26 12.06
N ASP A 95 16.96 -6.37 12.80
CA ASP A 95 17.95 -7.43 12.67
C ASP A 95 17.61 -8.36 11.49
N VAL A 96 18.63 -8.66 10.67
CA VAL A 96 18.46 -9.49 9.46
C VAL A 96 18.18 -10.95 9.81
N ALA A 97 18.85 -11.51 10.84
CA ALA A 97 18.67 -12.89 11.24
C ALA A 97 17.26 -13.12 11.83
N GLU A 98 16.83 -12.21 12.70
CA GLU A 98 15.46 -12.23 13.25
C GLU A 98 14.42 -12.11 12.13
N ARG A 99 14.63 -11.22 11.15
CA ARG A 99 13.72 -11.05 10.01
C ARG A 99 13.60 -12.33 9.20
N ILE A 100 14.68 -13.04 8.91
CA ILE A 100 14.66 -14.30 8.15
C ILE A 100 13.80 -15.33 8.90
N VAL A 101 14.01 -15.48 10.20
CA VAL A 101 13.26 -16.43 11.04
C VAL A 101 11.78 -16.02 11.14
N ALA A 102 11.50 -14.73 11.31
CA ALA A 102 10.14 -14.23 11.39
C ALA A 102 9.36 -14.46 10.08
N LEU A 103 9.94 -14.12 8.93
CA LEU A 103 9.28 -14.32 7.64
C LEU A 103 9.00 -15.79 7.32
N SER A 104 9.80 -16.74 7.83
CA SER A 104 9.51 -18.18 7.67
C SER A 104 8.35 -18.65 8.55
N LYS A 105 8.07 -17.98 9.68
CA LYS A 105 6.97 -18.30 10.59
C LYS A 105 5.66 -17.58 10.27
N LEU A 106 5.73 -16.50 9.51
CA LEU A 106 4.61 -15.62 9.20
C LEU A 106 3.96 -15.91 7.83
N ILE A 107 4.20 -17.09 7.26
CA ILE A 107 3.54 -17.51 6.01
C ILE A 107 2.01 -17.46 6.21
N GLY A 108 1.31 -16.76 5.32
CA GLY A 108 -0.15 -16.58 5.38
C GLY A 108 -0.64 -15.55 6.40
N VAL A 109 0.24 -14.77 7.03
CA VAL A 109 -0.15 -13.75 8.02
C VAL A 109 -1.12 -12.73 7.45
N GLU A 110 -0.99 -12.38 6.18
CA GLU A 110 -1.88 -11.44 5.48
C GLU A 110 -3.34 -11.91 5.47
N LYS A 111 -3.58 -13.24 5.48
CA LYS A 111 -4.92 -13.85 5.51
C LYS A 111 -5.55 -13.84 6.91
N SER A 112 -4.74 -13.57 7.94
CA SER A 112 -5.19 -13.50 9.34
C SER A 112 -5.68 -12.11 9.73
N ILE A 113 -5.44 -11.11 8.88
CA ILE A 113 -5.87 -9.74 9.09
C ILE A 113 -7.30 -9.58 8.56
N TYR A 114 -8.11 -8.83 9.27
CA TYR A 114 -9.44 -8.45 8.82
C TYR A 114 -9.73 -7.00 9.19
N PHE A 115 -10.67 -6.41 8.49
CA PHE A 115 -11.25 -5.11 8.80
C PHE A 115 -12.69 -5.32 9.28
N GLN A 116 -13.15 -4.55 10.26
CA GLN A 116 -14.52 -4.64 10.73
C GLN A 116 -15.05 -3.23 10.99
N VAL A 117 -16.24 -2.92 10.53
CA VAL A 117 -16.93 -1.64 10.78
C VAL A 117 -18.08 -1.92 11.75
N GLY A 118 -18.04 -1.31 12.94
CA GLY A 118 -19.05 -1.55 13.96
C GLY A 118 -19.33 -3.03 14.18
N ASP A 119 -20.61 -3.41 14.13
CA ASP A 119 -21.08 -4.79 14.31
C ASP A 119 -21.23 -5.57 12.99
N HIS A 120 -20.79 -5.00 11.86
CA HIS A 120 -20.81 -5.69 10.57
C HIS A 120 -19.88 -6.91 10.54
N GLU A 121 -20.08 -7.78 9.56
CA GLU A 121 -19.20 -8.92 9.36
C GLU A 121 -17.75 -8.49 9.08
N LYS A 122 -16.83 -9.35 9.49
CA LYS A 122 -15.39 -9.16 9.22
C LYS A 122 -15.09 -9.25 7.74
N ILE A 123 -14.37 -8.28 7.24
CA ILE A 123 -13.91 -8.20 5.85
C ILE A 123 -12.50 -8.77 5.79
N SER A 124 -12.35 -9.92 5.17
CA SER A 124 -11.04 -10.46 4.85
C SER A 124 -10.45 -9.75 3.63
N PRO A 125 -9.15 -9.47 3.61
CA PRO A 125 -8.53 -8.82 2.47
C PRO A 125 -8.39 -9.77 1.27
N VAL A 126 -8.49 -9.21 0.07
CA VAL A 126 -7.92 -9.80 -1.13
C VAL A 126 -6.45 -9.39 -1.17
N CYS A 127 -5.54 -10.36 -1.22
CA CYS A 127 -4.11 -10.13 -1.05
C CYS A 127 -3.33 -10.47 -2.32
N ASN A 128 -2.28 -9.67 -2.58
CA ASN A 128 -1.24 -10.02 -3.54
C ASN A 128 -1.77 -10.34 -4.95
N GLU A 129 -2.69 -9.53 -5.45
CA GLU A 129 -3.31 -9.69 -6.77
C GLU A 129 -2.30 -9.43 -7.92
N ASP A 130 -1.19 -8.75 -7.61
CA ASP A 130 -0.13 -8.41 -8.55
C ASP A 130 0.85 -9.57 -8.80
N LEU A 131 1.26 -10.27 -7.73
CA LEU A 131 2.20 -11.38 -7.81
C LEU A 131 2.16 -12.26 -6.55
N GLN A 132 2.63 -13.49 -6.67
CA GLN A 132 2.78 -14.39 -5.54
C GLN A 132 3.90 -13.90 -4.61
N ARG A 133 3.56 -13.60 -3.34
CA ARG A 133 4.46 -13.04 -2.33
C ARG A 133 4.87 -14.02 -1.24
N GLU A 134 4.44 -15.25 -1.35
CA GLU A 134 4.81 -16.32 -0.42
C GLU A 134 5.35 -17.54 -1.16
N THR A 135 6.22 -18.27 -0.48
CA THR A 135 6.74 -19.58 -0.90
C THR A 135 6.51 -20.57 0.25
N ASP A 136 6.78 -21.84 0.04
CA ASP A 136 6.71 -22.86 1.10
C ASP A 136 7.70 -22.63 2.25
N VAL A 137 8.67 -21.73 2.05
CA VAL A 137 9.77 -21.48 3.00
C VAL A 137 9.59 -20.18 3.75
N LYS A 138 9.08 -19.13 3.09
CA LYS A 138 8.93 -17.80 3.68
C LYS A 138 7.87 -16.98 2.96
N THR A 139 7.34 -15.98 3.69
CA THR A 139 6.54 -14.90 3.12
C THR A 139 7.39 -13.67 2.74
N SER A 140 6.83 -12.76 1.96
CA SER A 140 7.41 -11.44 1.68
C SER A 140 7.33 -10.54 2.92
N ALA A 141 8.23 -9.58 3.01
CA ALA A 141 8.14 -8.49 4.00
C ALA A 141 7.14 -7.39 3.59
N VAL A 142 6.59 -7.45 2.37
CA VAL A 142 5.62 -6.47 1.85
C VAL A 142 4.47 -7.22 1.18
N HIS A 143 3.24 -6.86 1.52
CA HIS A 143 2.01 -7.38 0.92
C HIS A 143 1.08 -6.23 0.53
N PHE A 144 0.41 -6.38 -0.59
CA PHE A 144 -0.67 -5.50 -1.00
C PHE A 144 -2.02 -6.14 -0.67
N MET A 145 -2.90 -5.35 -0.09
CA MET A 145 -4.18 -5.80 0.46
C MET A 145 -5.31 -4.88 0.01
N ARG A 146 -6.45 -5.47 -0.31
CA ARG A 146 -7.66 -4.75 -0.68
C ARG A 146 -8.83 -5.24 0.17
N PHE A 147 -9.51 -4.32 0.84
CA PHE A 147 -10.70 -4.57 1.66
C PHE A 147 -11.91 -3.97 0.94
N GLU A 148 -12.84 -4.81 0.53
CA GLU A 148 -14.08 -4.38 -0.14
C GLU A 148 -15.20 -4.15 0.87
N PHE A 149 -15.89 -3.03 0.74
CA PHE A 149 -16.98 -2.63 1.63
C PHE A 149 -18.32 -2.62 0.89
N THR A 150 -19.38 -3.02 1.60
CA THR A 150 -20.74 -2.75 1.13
C THR A 150 -21.07 -1.27 1.30
N GLN A 151 -22.08 -0.78 0.57
CA GLN A 151 -22.52 0.62 0.72
C GLN A 151 -22.99 0.94 2.15
N GLU A 152 -23.55 -0.03 2.86
CA GLU A 152 -23.99 0.12 4.24
C GLU A 152 -22.79 0.31 5.18
N MET A 153 -21.76 -0.53 5.06
CA MET A 153 -20.51 -0.37 5.80
C MET A 153 -19.83 0.98 5.55
N ILE A 154 -19.82 1.44 4.30
CA ILE A 154 -19.26 2.74 3.93
C ILE A 154 -20.02 3.87 4.63
N ASN A 155 -21.35 3.83 4.62
CA ASN A 155 -22.17 4.84 5.26
C ASN A 155 -21.92 4.88 6.78
N ASP A 156 -21.84 3.73 7.42
CA ASP A 156 -21.58 3.63 8.86
C ASP A 156 -20.16 4.10 9.19
N PHE A 157 -19.17 3.73 8.39
CA PHE A 157 -17.79 4.18 8.57
C PHE A 157 -17.65 5.71 8.46
N ILE A 158 -18.29 6.32 7.46
CA ILE A 158 -18.27 7.79 7.25
C ILE A 158 -19.03 8.52 8.37
N SER A 159 -20.08 7.92 8.93
CA SER A 159 -20.85 8.50 10.03
C SER A 159 -20.15 8.40 11.40
N GLY A 160 -18.94 7.85 11.45
CA GLY A 160 -18.13 7.73 12.66
C GLY A 160 -18.31 6.39 13.38
N GLY A 161 -18.71 5.36 12.66
CA GLY A 161 -18.72 3.98 13.16
C GLY A 161 -17.33 3.55 13.65
N THR A 162 -17.28 2.75 14.71
CA THR A 162 -16.04 2.20 15.26
C THR A 162 -15.40 1.25 14.27
N VAL A 163 -14.07 1.25 14.23
CA VAL A 163 -13.25 0.35 13.40
C VAL A 163 -12.33 -0.46 14.29
#